data_122b7d90500a89a37a67a8ee6b8316b2
#
_entry.id   122b7d90500a89a37a67a8ee6b8316b2
#
_cell.length_a   1.000
_cell.length_b   1.000
_cell.length_c   1.000
_cell.angle_alpha   90.00
_cell.angle_beta   90.00
_cell.angle_gamma   90.00
#
_symmetry.space_group_name_H-M   'P 1'
#
loop_
_entity.id
_entity.type
_entity.pdbx_description
1 polymer ?
#
loop_
_entity_poly.entity_id
_entity_poly.type
_entity_poly.pdbx_seq_one_letter_code
_entity_poly.pdbx_strand_id
1 'polypeptide(L)'
;MGSPINVGAVLSLTGSQSASGQMAKEGYLFCQDWINAKGGVFVKGVGHNLNIDIVDDQSRPSVAASVTEQLISQNHDTLLLGATNDATAARAAVVGEQHQIPIVSSGASSDAIFNSRYHWFFSVVAPRSRQLQGVIDMALAQDPKPQSVAILFASDSLSAEVANATAGYAQAKGLNVVYGTSYPSGVNDLSDQLRTAAGAGPDLLLEAGHQTESVRTIQQAQQLNIQPKLLAFSDGPGASHFTAVLRKSANYAVGTTQWTPAARNRTSYFLDSFHYSLTYAARFGHLPDQHAAAATAACLTLEVAIERVGSTTPEQVRRALTDIDLNTFFGEIKFDERGANAVKPVYVQQVQSGRTVLIWPPEIASARPRYPDPGWAKR
;
A
#
# COMPACT_ATOMS: atom_id res chain seq x y z
N MET A 1 5.85 10.66 -34.54
CA MET A 1 5.49 9.62 -33.52
C MET A 1 6.03 8.30 -34.00
N GLY A 2 6.71 7.55 -33.11
CA GLY A 2 7.12 6.17 -33.35
C GLY A 2 5.95 5.19 -33.21
N SER A 3 6.21 3.90 -33.44
CA SER A 3 5.22 2.83 -33.18
C SER A 3 4.84 2.82 -31.71
N PRO A 4 3.58 2.49 -31.34
CA PRO A 4 3.17 2.40 -29.94
C PRO A 4 4.04 1.44 -29.13
N ILE A 5 4.24 1.74 -27.85
CA ILE A 5 4.84 0.84 -26.86
C ILE A 5 3.69 0.13 -26.17
N ASN A 6 3.61 -1.20 -26.35
CA ASN A 6 2.63 -2.04 -25.68
C ASN A 6 3.20 -2.53 -24.34
N VAL A 7 2.37 -2.47 -23.31
CA VAL A 7 2.67 -2.92 -21.95
C VAL A 7 1.50 -3.73 -21.43
N GLY A 8 1.72 -4.99 -21.09
CA GLY A 8 0.68 -5.82 -20.50
C GLY A 8 0.41 -5.45 -19.03
N ALA A 9 -0.83 -5.55 -18.57
CA ALA A 9 -1.18 -5.33 -17.18
C ALA A 9 -2.11 -6.43 -16.66
N VAL A 10 -1.71 -7.08 -15.57
CA VAL A 10 -2.50 -8.13 -14.89
C VAL A 10 -3.22 -7.52 -13.70
N LEU A 11 -4.55 -7.52 -13.69
CA LEU A 11 -5.37 -6.91 -12.65
C LEU A 11 -6.52 -7.84 -12.22
N SER A 12 -6.90 -7.75 -10.95
CA SER A 12 -8.09 -8.43 -10.42
C SER A 12 -9.35 -7.60 -10.69
N LEU A 13 -9.86 -7.60 -11.93
CA LEU A 13 -11.03 -6.80 -12.30
C LEU A 13 -12.35 -7.41 -11.84
N THR A 14 -12.35 -8.73 -11.58
CA THR A 14 -13.49 -9.48 -11.01
C THR A 14 -13.02 -10.29 -9.80
N GLY A 15 -13.98 -10.90 -9.06
CA GLY A 15 -13.68 -11.68 -7.86
C GLY A 15 -13.53 -10.82 -6.59
N SER A 16 -12.89 -11.38 -5.58
CA SER A 16 -12.83 -10.78 -4.22
C SER A 16 -12.03 -9.48 -4.13
N GLN A 17 -11.12 -9.23 -5.08
CA GLN A 17 -10.28 -8.03 -5.13
C GLN A 17 -10.72 -7.03 -6.20
N SER A 18 -11.93 -7.19 -6.75
CA SER A 18 -12.41 -6.37 -7.88
C SER A 18 -12.43 -4.87 -7.58
N ALA A 19 -12.75 -4.48 -6.35
CA ALA A 19 -12.78 -3.07 -5.97
C ALA A 19 -11.40 -2.41 -6.13
N SER A 20 -10.34 -3.02 -5.58
CA SER A 20 -8.97 -2.53 -5.72
C SER A 20 -8.44 -2.65 -7.15
N GLY A 21 -8.84 -3.71 -7.85
CA GLY A 21 -8.47 -3.93 -9.26
C GLY A 21 -9.05 -2.87 -10.20
N GLN A 22 -10.31 -2.47 -10.00
CA GLN A 22 -10.94 -1.40 -10.78
C GLN A 22 -10.26 -0.05 -10.53
N MET A 23 -9.94 0.27 -9.28
CA MET A 23 -9.18 1.48 -8.94
C MET A 23 -7.78 1.47 -9.58
N ALA A 24 -7.09 0.34 -9.56
CA ALA A 24 -5.78 0.21 -10.22
C ALA A 24 -5.89 0.36 -11.75
N LYS A 25 -6.93 -0.19 -12.39
CA LYS A 25 -7.23 0.02 -13.81
C LYS A 25 -7.34 1.49 -14.15
N GLU A 26 -8.12 2.23 -13.38
CA GLU A 26 -8.29 3.67 -13.59
C GLU A 26 -6.95 4.42 -13.42
N GLY A 27 -6.13 4.03 -12.44
CA GLY A 27 -4.80 4.58 -12.24
C GLY A 27 -3.86 4.35 -13.45
N TYR A 28 -3.88 3.18 -14.05
CA TYR A 28 -3.12 2.89 -15.27
C TYR A 28 -3.63 3.67 -16.47
N LEU A 29 -4.95 3.73 -16.67
CA LEU A 29 -5.55 4.52 -17.75
C LEU A 29 -5.28 6.01 -17.60
N PHE A 30 -5.28 6.53 -16.35
CA PHE A 30 -4.90 7.91 -16.07
C PHE A 30 -3.45 8.20 -16.49
N CYS A 31 -2.52 7.31 -16.10
CA CYS A 31 -1.12 7.42 -16.47
C CYS A 31 -0.93 7.37 -18.00
N GLN A 32 -1.53 6.41 -18.66
CA GLN A 32 -1.47 6.26 -20.12
C GLN A 32 -1.90 7.54 -20.85
N ASP A 33 -3.04 8.10 -20.46
CA ASP A 33 -3.55 9.32 -21.09
C ASP A 33 -2.66 10.54 -20.81
N TRP A 34 -2.15 10.65 -19.57
CA TRP A 34 -1.21 11.71 -19.21
C TRP A 34 0.06 11.65 -20.06
N ILE A 35 0.66 10.48 -20.21
CA ILE A 35 1.86 10.26 -21.03
C ILE A 35 1.57 10.58 -22.48
N ASN A 36 0.48 10.06 -23.04
CA ASN A 36 0.13 10.23 -24.44
C ASN A 36 -0.20 11.69 -24.76
N ALA A 37 -0.84 12.43 -23.85
CA ALA A 37 -1.10 13.86 -24.00
C ALA A 37 0.18 14.73 -24.04
N LYS A 38 1.30 14.22 -23.50
CA LYS A 38 2.61 14.89 -23.53
C LYS A 38 3.49 14.48 -24.72
N GLY A 39 2.98 13.69 -25.64
CA GLY A 39 3.70 13.22 -26.83
C GLY A 39 4.23 11.78 -26.71
N GLY A 40 3.74 11.02 -25.70
CA GLY A 40 4.12 9.63 -25.48
C GLY A 40 5.40 9.45 -24.67
N VAL A 41 5.86 8.21 -24.57
CA VAL A 41 7.14 7.83 -23.95
C VAL A 41 8.28 8.14 -24.94
N PHE A 42 9.31 8.82 -24.49
CA PHE A 42 10.41 9.23 -25.35
C PHE A 42 11.53 8.17 -25.38
N VAL A 43 11.70 7.55 -26.55
CA VAL A 43 12.81 6.63 -26.82
C VAL A 43 13.75 7.28 -27.82
N LYS A 44 14.98 7.60 -27.39
CA LYS A 44 16.00 8.29 -28.23
C LYS A 44 15.47 9.57 -28.91
N GLY A 45 14.64 10.33 -28.19
CA GLY A 45 14.08 11.59 -28.66
C GLY A 45 12.83 11.46 -29.55
N VAL A 46 12.35 10.25 -29.81
CA VAL A 46 11.10 9.98 -30.53
C VAL A 46 10.00 9.63 -29.53
N GLY A 47 8.87 10.33 -29.60
CA GLY A 47 7.70 10.03 -28.77
C GLY A 47 6.92 8.84 -29.30
N HIS A 48 6.53 7.94 -28.42
CA HIS A 48 5.77 6.72 -28.70
C HIS A 48 4.53 6.68 -27.82
N ASN A 49 3.35 6.54 -28.38
CA ASN A 49 2.15 6.34 -27.57
C ASN A 49 2.31 5.08 -26.69
N LEU A 50 1.96 5.21 -25.41
CA LEU A 50 1.82 4.10 -24.51
C LEU A 50 0.45 3.44 -24.73
N ASN A 51 0.42 2.13 -24.84
CA ASN A 51 -0.79 1.32 -24.87
C ASN A 51 -0.71 0.24 -23.80
N ILE A 52 -1.67 0.24 -22.85
CA ILE A 52 -1.69 -0.71 -21.74
C ILE A 52 -2.78 -1.76 -21.99
N ASP A 53 -2.36 -2.99 -22.25
CA ASP A 53 -3.21 -4.17 -22.43
C ASP A 53 -3.59 -4.75 -21.08
N ILE A 54 -4.83 -4.47 -20.62
CA ILE A 54 -5.31 -4.87 -19.29
C ILE A 54 -6.08 -6.18 -19.37
N VAL A 55 -5.64 -7.19 -18.60
CA VAL A 55 -6.28 -8.50 -18.50
C VAL A 55 -6.71 -8.81 -17.07
N ASP A 56 -7.85 -9.53 -16.93
CA ASP A 56 -8.46 -9.89 -15.65
C ASP A 56 -7.90 -11.22 -15.12
N ASP A 57 -7.30 -11.22 -13.94
CA ASP A 57 -6.86 -12.42 -13.24
C ASP A 57 -7.98 -13.06 -12.38
N GLN A 58 -9.16 -12.45 -12.35
CA GLN A 58 -10.34 -12.92 -11.61
C GLN A 58 -10.09 -13.08 -10.10
N SER A 59 -9.11 -12.37 -9.54
CA SER A 59 -8.61 -12.55 -8.16
C SER A 59 -8.10 -13.96 -7.89
N ARG A 60 -7.66 -14.70 -8.92
CA ARG A 60 -7.25 -16.11 -8.84
C ARG A 60 -5.77 -16.27 -9.23
N PRO A 61 -4.91 -16.74 -8.31
CA PRO A 61 -3.48 -16.88 -8.59
C PRO A 61 -3.15 -17.73 -9.81
N SER A 62 -3.90 -18.83 -10.05
CA SER A 62 -3.70 -19.67 -11.24
C SER A 62 -4.04 -18.96 -12.55
N VAL A 63 -5.07 -18.10 -12.54
CA VAL A 63 -5.45 -17.29 -13.70
C VAL A 63 -4.41 -16.21 -13.94
N ALA A 64 -3.91 -15.57 -12.87
CA ALA A 64 -2.84 -14.57 -12.98
C ALA A 64 -1.60 -15.12 -13.71
N ALA A 65 -1.15 -16.35 -13.39
CA ALA A 65 -0.07 -16.99 -14.11
C ALA A 65 -0.40 -17.18 -15.60
N SER A 66 -1.60 -17.71 -15.91
CA SER A 66 -2.01 -18.00 -17.29
C SER A 66 -2.14 -16.73 -18.14
N VAL A 67 -2.72 -15.65 -17.60
CA VAL A 67 -2.87 -14.39 -18.35
C VAL A 67 -1.53 -13.65 -18.47
N THR A 68 -0.63 -13.78 -17.49
CA THR A 68 0.75 -13.27 -17.62
C THR A 68 1.48 -13.96 -18.77
N GLU A 69 1.38 -15.30 -18.84
CA GLU A 69 1.93 -16.10 -19.94
C GLU A 69 1.34 -15.68 -21.29
N GLN A 70 0.02 -15.44 -21.34
CA GLN A 70 -0.66 -14.98 -22.56
C GLN A 70 -0.14 -13.62 -23.04
N LEU A 71 0.01 -12.63 -22.13
CA LEU A 71 0.53 -11.30 -22.47
C LEU A 71 1.93 -11.41 -23.09
N ILE A 72 2.78 -12.27 -22.56
CA ILE A 72 4.15 -12.45 -23.04
C ILE A 72 4.17 -13.22 -24.38
N SER A 73 3.52 -14.39 -24.42
CA SER A 73 3.67 -15.34 -25.52
C SER A 73 2.79 -15.03 -26.73
N GLN A 74 1.59 -14.46 -26.53
CA GLN A 74 0.61 -14.20 -27.59
C GLN A 74 0.55 -12.73 -27.98
N ASN A 75 0.54 -11.81 -26.98
CA ASN A 75 0.50 -10.37 -27.26
C ASN A 75 1.90 -9.80 -27.50
N HIS A 76 2.95 -10.58 -27.19
CA HIS A 76 4.36 -10.19 -27.32
C HIS A 76 4.74 -8.97 -26.47
N ASP A 77 4.07 -8.80 -25.31
CA ASP A 77 4.42 -7.75 -24.37
C ASP A 77 5.77 -8.05 -23.71
N THR A 78 6.68 -7.11 -23.80
CA THR A 78 8.04 -7.22 -23.24
C THR A 78 8.23 -6.47 -21.94
N LEU A 79 7.19 -5.79 -21.48
CA LEU A 79 7.14 -5.02 -20.24
C LEU A 79 5.77 -5.19 -19.60
N LEU A 80 5.71 -5.39 -18.29
CA LEU A 80 4.46 -5.66 -17.59
C LEU A 80 4.24 -4.74 -16.38
N LEU A 81 2.97 -4.49 -16.11
CA LEU A 81 2.44 -3.82 -14.93
C LEU A 81 1.52 -4.78 -14.15
N GLY A 82 1.31 -4.51 -12.86
CA GLY A 82 0.43 -5.33 -12.02
C GLY A 82 1.26 -6.22 -11.10
N ALA A 83 0.74 -7.16 -10.30
CA ALA A 83 -0.66 -7.39 -10.02
C ALA A 83 -1.13 -6.52 -8.84
N THR A 84 -2.44 -6.59 -8.52
CA THR A 84 -3.07 -5.74 -7.50
C THR A 84 -3.02 -6.29 -6.09
N ASN A 85 -2.62 -7.54 -5.90
CA ASN A 85 -2.53 -8.20 -4.60
C ASN A 85 -1.39 -9.21 -4.54
N ASP A 86 -0.97 -9.58 -3.33
CA ASP A 86 0.18 -10.44 -3.09
C ASP A 86 0.04 -11.84 -3.72
N ALA A 87 -1.15 -12.44 -3.68
CA ALA A 87 -1.36 -13.81 -4.14
C ALA A 87 -1.25 -13.93 -5.68
N THR A 88 -1.82 -12.98 -6.42
CA THR A 88 -1.73 -12.95 -7.89
C THR A 88 -0.36 -12.46 -8.34
N ALA A 89 0.23 -11.51 -7.61
CA ALA A 89 1.58 -11.00 -7.88
C ALA A 89 2.65 -12.09 -7.76
N ALA A 90 2.57 -12.96 -6.75
CA ALA A 90 3.52 -14.06 -6.58
C ALA A 90 3.52 -15.01 -7.80
N ARG A 91 2.38 -15.20 -8.46
CA ARG A 91 2.29 -16.03 -9.66
C ARG A 91 2.75 -15.33 -10.92
N ALA A 92 2.40 -14.06 -11.07
CA ALA A 92 2.92 -13.23 -12.17
C ALA A 92 4.45 -13.12 -12.09
N ALA A 93 5.01 -12.92 -10.89
CA ALA A 93 6.46 -12.84 -10.68
C ALA A 93 7.22 -14.08 -11.14
N VAL A 94 6.68 -15.29 -10.89
CA VAL A 94 7.27 -16.54 -11.39
C VAL A 94 7.36 -16.54 -12.91
N VAL A 95 6.28 -16.14 -13.60
CA VAL A 95 6.24 -16.12 -15.06
C VAL A 95 7.20 -15.05 -15.61
N GLY A 96 7.17 -13.84 -15.04
CA GLY A 96 8.10 -12.77 -15.42
C GLY A 96 9.57 -13.16 -15.27
N GLU A 97 9.92 -13.87 -14.17
CA GLU A 97 11.27 -14.38 -13.95
C GLU A 97 11.68 -15.42 -14.99
N GLN A 98 10.78 -16.36 -15.34
CA GLN A 98 11.03 -17.40 -16.34
C GLN A 98 11.28 -16.83 -17.74
N HIS A 99 10.54 -15.79 -18.12
CA HIS A 99 10.65 -15.14 -19.43
C HIS A 99 11.61 -13.96 -19.46
N GLN A 100 12.20 -13.58 -18.31
CA GLN A 100 13.07 -12.41 -18.17
C GLN A 100 12.35 -11.11 -18.61
N ILE A 101 11.10 -10.94 -18.19
CA ILE A 101 10.26 -9.79 -18.48
C ILE A 101 10.04 -9.01 -17.17
N PRO A 102 10.39 -7.71 -17.12
CA PRO A 102 10.20 -6.92 -15.91
C PRO A 102 8.73 -6.62 -15.65
N ILE A 103 8.34 -6.80 -14.39
CA ILE A 103 7.01 -6.47 -13.88
C ILE A 103 7.14 -5.37 -12.84
N VAL A 104 6.40 -4.26 -12.99
CA VAL A 104 6.28 -3.22 -11.96
C VAL A 104 4.90 -3.33 -11.33
N SER A 105 4.86 -3.83 -10.10
CA SER A 105 3.63 -4.06 -9.34
C SER A 105 3.19 -2.80 -8.60
N SER A 106 1.86 -2.61 -8.55
CA SER A 106 1.20 -1.55 -7.79
C SER A 106 0.55 -2.05 -6.48
N GLY A 107 0.60 -3.37 -6.18
CA GLY A 107 -0.13 -3.91 -5.04
C GLY A 107 0.60 -5.00 -4.25
N ALA A 108 1.71 -5.53 -4.76
CA ALA A 108 2.47 -6.54 -4.03
C ALA A 108 3.28 -5.92 -2.89
N SER A 109 3.03 -6.37 -1.68
CA SER A 109 3.67 -5.85 -0.47
C SER A 109 4.26 -6.95 0.44
N SER A 110 3.87 -8.22 0.27
CA SER A 110 4.37 -9.32 1.10
C SER A 110 5.88 -9.51 0.96
N ASP A 111 6.57 -9.54 2.09
CA ASP A 111 8.01 -9.80 2.13
C ASP A 111 8.37 -11.18 1.58
N ALA A 112 7.45 -12.14 1.58
CA ALA A 112 7.66 -13.46 1.00
C ALA A 112 7.97 -13.41 -0.51
N ILE A 113 7.34 -12.47 -1.24
CA ILE A 113 7.61 -12.27 -2.68
C ILE A 113 9.04 -11.77 -2.86
N PHE A 114 9.44 -10.77 -2.10
CA PHE A 114 10.78 -10.18 -2.19
C PHE A 114 11.87 -11.13 -1.69
N ASN A 115 11.58 -11.95 -0.68
CA ASN A 115 12.50 -12.98 -0.18
C ASN A 115 12.70 -14.13 -1.18
N SER A 116 11.83 -14.29 -2.17
CA SER A 116 12.02 -15.22 -3.30
C SER A 116 13.12 -14.76 -4.26
N ARG A 117 13.60 -13.50 -4.12
CA ARG A 117 14.70 -12.91 -4.89
C ARG A 117 14.49 -12.97 -6.39
N TYR A 118 13.28 -12.65 -6.85
CA TYR A 118 13.03 -12.46 -8.27
C TYR A 118 13.79 -11.21 -8.76
N HIS A 119 14.49 -11.35 -9.88
CA HIS A 119 15.30 -10.27 -10.47
C HIS A 119 14.47 -9.38 -11.41
N TRP A 120 13.30 -9.84 -11.81
CA TRP A 120 12.42 -9.20 -12.80
C TRP A 120 11.14 -8.65 -12.20
N PHE A 121 11.02 -8.63 -10.88
CA PHE A 121 9.84 -8.16 -10.18
C PHE A 121 10.17 -6.99 -9.26
N PHE A 122 9.41 -5.89 -9.43
CA PHE A 122 9.55 -4.66 -8.66
C PHE A 122 8.20 -4.23 -8.12
N SER A 123 8.13 -3.61 -6.95
CA SER A 123 6.87 -3.07 -6.42
C SER A 123 7.04 -1.67 -5.85
N VAL A 124 6.14 -0.75 -6.25
CA VAL A 124 6.18 0.65 -5.81
C VAL A 124 5.64 0.86 -4.40
N VAL A 125 4.89 -0.10 -3.84
CA VAL A 125 4.37 -0.01 -2.48
C VAL A 125 5.42 -0.45 -1.45
N ALA A 126 5.33 0.07 -0.24
CA ALA A 126 6.22 -0.33 0.85
C ALA A 126 5.97 -1.80 1.25
N PRO A 127 7.01 -2.55 1.63
CA PRO A 127 6.87 -3.90 2.15
C PRO A 127 5.94 -3.98 3.36
N ARG A 128 5.22 -5.10 3.48
CA ARG A 128 4.22 -5.31 4.53
C ARG A 128 4.82 -5.31 5.93
N SER A 129 6.05 -5.78 6.09
CA SER A 129 6.81 -5.68 7.35
C SER A 129 6.95 -4.26 7.89
N ARG A 130 6.76 -3.24 7.04
CA ARG A 130 6.83 -1.83 7.44
C ARG A 130 5.49 -1.21 7.81
N GLN A 131 4.39 -1.97 7.69
CA GLN A 131 3.02 -1.46 7.79
C GLN A 131 2.76 -0.62 9.06
N LEU A 132 3.18 -1.09 10.23
CA LEU A 132 2.95 -0.41 11.51
C LEU A 132 4.20 0.30 12.07
N GLN A 133 5.33 0.31 11.36
CA GLN A 133 6.55 0.97 11.84
C GLN A 133 6.34 2.46 12.06
N GLY A 134 5.67 3.14 11.13
CA GLY A 134 5.35 4.57 11.26
C GLY A 134 4.46 4.87 12.48
N VAL A 135 3.61 3.94 12.90
CA VAL A 135 2.80 4.07 14.12
C VAL A 135 3.69 4.04 15.37
N ILE A 136 4.67 3.13 15.42
CA ILE A 136 5.65 3.04 16.51
C ILE A 136 6.48 4.34 16.56
N ASP A 137 7.03 4.78 15.42
CA ASP A 137 7.85 6.00 15.37
C ASP A 137 7.04 7.24 15.76
N MET A 138 5.81 7.35 15.28
CA MET A 138 4.88 8.43 15.66
C MET A 138 4.61 8.42 17.16
N ALA A 139 4.29 7.25 17.75
CA ALA A 139 3.97 7.14 19.16
C ALA A 139 5.17 7.46 20.05
N LEU A 140 6.37 7.02 19.68
CA LEU A 140 7.62 7.31 20.40
C LEU A 140 8.02 8.80 20.38
N ALA A 141 7.50 9.56 19.42
CA ALA A 141 7.69 11.01 19.33
C ALA A 141 6.69 11.81 20.18
N GLN A 142 5.76 11.14 20.87
CA GLN A 142 4.75 11.80 21.72
C GLN A 142 5.17 11.87 23.20
N ASP A 143 4.46 12.71 23.96
CA ASP A 143 4.56 12.83 25.41
C ASP A 143 3.16 12.60 26.04
N PRO A 144 3.03 11.70 27.03
CA PRO A 144 4.06 10.84 27.61
C PRO A 144 4.54 9.75 26.66
N LYS A 145 5.85 9.51 26.60
CA LYS A 145 6.44 8.49 25.76
C LYS A 145 5.96 7.09 26.16
N PRO A 146 5.42 6.27 25.23
CA PRO A 146 4.99 4.90 25.53
C PRO A 146 6.18 4.00 25.88
N GLN A 147 5.93 3.00 26.75
CA GLN A 147 6.94 2.02 27.19
C GLN A 147 6.58 0.59 26.77
N SER A 148 5.32 0.33 26.43
CA SER A 148 4.83 -1.02 26.19
C SER A 148 3.82 -1.07 25.05
N VAL A 149 3.76 -2.25 24.40
CA VAL A 149 2.83 -2.51 23.30
C VAL A 149 2.26 -3.92 23.41
N ALA A 150 0.95 -4.05 23.14
CA ALA A 150 0.30 -5.32 22.86
C ALA A 150 -0.07 -5.37 21.37
N ILE A 151 0.02 -6.56 20.78
CA ILE A 151 -0.25 -6.78 19.35
C ILE A 151 -1.25 -7.91 19.18
N LEU A 152 -2.41 -7.61 18.60
CA LEU A 152 -3.41 -8.58 18.18
C LEU A 152 -3.32 -8.74 16.66
N PHE A 153 -3.54 -9.95 16.14
CA PHE A 153 -3.50 -10.14 14.69
C PHE A 153 -4.40 -11.27 14.20
N ALA A 154 -4.93 -11.12 12.99
CA ALA A 154 -5.67 -12.18 12.33
C ALA A 154 -4.71 -13.35 11.96
N SER A 155 -5.20 -14.59 12.04
CA SER A 155 -4.38 -15.80 11.88
C SER A 155 -3.96 -16.12 10.44
N ASP A 156 -4.28 -15.24 9.47
CA ASP A 156 -3.75 -15.37 8.11
C ASP A 156 -2.27 -14.95 8.03
N SER A 157 -1.60 -15.42 6.97
CA SER A 157 -0.15 -15.22 6.81
C SER A 157 0.26 -13.76 6.68
N LEU A 158 -0.57 -12.91 6.04
CA LEU A 158 -0.25 -11.49 5.82
C LEU A 158 -0.36 -10.69 7.12
N SER A 159 -1.40 -10.95 7.91
CA SER A 159 -1.57 -10.33 9.23
C SER A 159 -0.48 -10.76 10.21
N ALA A 160 -0.09 -12.03 10.18
CA ALA A 160 1.02 -12.55 10.97
C ALA A 160 2.37 -11.93 10.59
N GLU A 161 2.61 -11.69 9.29
CA GLU A 161 3.80 -11.00 8.79
C GLU A 161 3.91 -9.58 9.37
N VAL A 162 2.81 -8.81 9.32
CA VAL A 162 2.75 -7.45 9.92
C VAL A 162 3.02 -7.52 11.42
N ALA A 163 2.35 -8.41 12.14
CA ALA A 163 2.45 -8.51 13.59
C ALA A 163 3.88 -8.87 14.06
N ASN A 164 4.49 -9.87 13.42
CA ASN A 164 5.85 -10.31 13.75
C ASN A 164 6.88 -9.23 13.46
N ALA A 165 6.79 -8.58 12.30
CA ALA A 165 7.66 -7.46 11.94
C ALA A 165 7.48 -6.27 12.89
N THR A 166 6.24 -5.96 13.28
CA THR A 166 5.93 -4.89 14.24
C THR A 166 6.50 -5.19 15.61
N ALA A 167 6.38 -6.43 16.10
CA ALA A 167 6.94 -6.83 17.38
C ALA A 167 8.47 -6.67 17.41
N GLY A 168 9.17 -7.17 16.39
CA GLY A 168 10.62 -7.02 16.26
C GLY A 168 11.04 -5.54 16.18
N TYR A 169 10.32 -4.73 15.41
CA TYR A 169 10.59 -3.30 15.30
C TYR A 169 10.37 -2.55 16.62
N ALA A 170 9.26 -2.83 17.31
CA ALA A 170 8.96 -2.25 18.62
C ALA A 170 10.07 -2.55 19.64
N GLN A 171 10.52 -3.82 19.72
CA GLN A 171 11.62 -4.22 20.59
C GLN A 171 12.94 -3.52 20.22
N ALA A 172 13.26 -3.42 18.94
CA ALA A 172 14.45 -2.71 18.46
C ALA A 172 14.42 -1.21 18.80
N LYS A 173 13.21 -0.63 18.94
CA LYS A 173 13.00 0.77 19.37
C LYS A 173 12.89 0.94 20.90
N GLY A 174 13.03 -0.13 21.67
CA GLY A 174 13.03 -0.12 23.13
C GLY A 174 11.64 -0.19 23.77
N LEU A 175 10.60 -0.58 23.02
CA LEU A 175 9.29 -0.87 23.58
C LEU A 175 9.22 -2.32 24.08
N ASN A 176 8.59 -2.52 25.25
CA ASN A 176 8.29 -3.86 25.75
C ASN A 176 7.05 -4.42 25.04
N VAL A 177 7.19 -5.53 24.33
CA VAL A 177 6.05 -6.28 23.80
C VAL A 177 5.49 -7.12 24.95
N VAL A 178 4.43 -6.62 25.60
CA VAL A 178 3.86 -7.22 26.82
C VAL A 178 2.84 -8.31 26.53
N TYR A 179 2.27 -8.32 25.31
CA TYR A 179 1.33 -9.34 24.86
C TYR A 179 1.29 -9.42 23.33
N GLY A 180 1.14 -10.63 22.82
CA GLY A 180 0.94 -10.87 21.39
C GLY A 180 0.13 -12.15 21.20
N THR A 181 -0.96 -12.07 20.44
CA THR A 181 -1.78 -13.25 20.10
C THR A 181 -2.51 -13.09 18.78
N SER A 182 -2.75 -14.22 18.13
CA SER A 182 -3.61 -14.27 16.95
C SER A 182 -5.06 -14.57 17.33
N TYR A 183 -5.97 -14.20 16.42
CA TYR A 183 -7.38 -14.57 16.43
C TYR A 183 -7.79 -15.09 15.05
N PRO A 184 -8.83 -15.95 14.93
CA PRO A 184 -9.30 -16.42 13.61
C PRO A 184 -9.75 -15.26 12.73
N SER A 185 -9.30 -15.22 11.46
CA SER A 185 -9.76 -14.22 10.49
C SER A 185 -11.28 -14.28 10.35
N GLY A 186 -11.95 -13.12 10.33
CA GLY A 186 -13.39 -13.01 10.28
C GLY A 186 -14.11 -13.26 11.62
N VAL A 187 -13.37 -13.38 12.75
CA VAL A 187 -13.95 -13.60 14.07
C VAL A 187 -14.95 -12.52 14.43
N ASN A 188 -16.04 -12.89 15.10
CA ASN A 188 -17.07 -11.96 15.54
C ASN A 188 -16.85 -11.42 16.96
N ASP A 189 -16.10 -12.14 17.79
CA ASP A 189 -15.86 -11.78 19.18
C ASP A 189 -14.35 -11.85 19.50
N LEU A 190 -13.81 -10.71 19.89
CA LEU A 190 -12.41 -10.48 20.30
C LEU A 190 -12.30 -10.17 21.80
N SER A 191 -13.40 -10.32 22.54
CA SER A 191 -13.47 -9.87 23.93
C SER A 191 -12.43 -10.49 24.83
N ASP A 192 -12.12 -11.78 24.66
CA ASP A 192 -11.13 -12.48 25.48
C ASP A 192 -9.70 -12.02 25.17
N GLN A 193 -9.37 -11.86 23.88
CA GLN A 193 -8.08 -11.33 23.45
C GLN A 193 -7.88 -9.89 23.95
N LEU A 194 -8.92 -9.07 23.84
CA LEU A 194 -8.90 -7.67 24.33
C LEU A 194 -8.74 -7.58 25.83
N ARG A 195 -9.47 -8.41 26.63
CA ARG A 195 -9.32 -8.44 28.10
C ARG A 195 -7.92 -8.88 28.50
N THR A 196 -7.39 -9.91 27.84
CA THR A 196 -6.04 -10.41 28.15
C THR A 196 -4.98 -9.38 27.79
N ALA A 197 -5.09 -8.75 26.61
CA ALA A 197 -4.20 -7.67 26.21
C ALA A 197 -4.25 -6.49 27.18
N ALA A 198 -5.44 -6.07 27.58
CA ALA A 198 -5.63 -4.97 28.56
C ALA A 198 -5.06 -5.32 29.93
N GLY A 199 -5.21 -6.58 30.38
CA GLY A 199 -4.65 -7.08 31.64
C GLY A 199 -3.12 -7.03 31.69
N ALA A 200 -2.43 -7.04 30.55
CA ALA A 200 -0.99 -6.84 30.47
C ALA A 200 -0.57 -5.35 30.58
N GLY A 201 -1.51 -4.42 30.60
CA GLY A 201 -1.26 -2.99 30.84
C GLY A 201 -0.47 -2.30 29.71
N PRO A 202 -0.78 -2.50 28.43
CA PRO A 202 -0.02 -1.87 27.36
C PRO A 202 -0.34 -0.38 27.23
N ASP A 203 0.68 0.43 26.93
CA ASP A 203 0.49 1.81 26.50
C ASP A 203 -0.14 1.89 25.10
N LEU A 204 0.31 1.01 24.20
CA LEU A 204 -0.18 0.92 22.83
C LEU A 204 -0.87 -0.44 22.60
N LEU A 205 -2.03 -0.43 21.99
CA LEU A 205 -2.69 -1.64 21.48
C LEU A 205 -2.76 -1.56 19.96
N LEU A 206 -2.02 -2.44 19.29
CA LEU A 206 -1.95 -2.51 17.84
C LEU A 206 -2.68 -3.74 17.33
N GLU A 207 -3.35 -3.60 16.22
CA GLU A 207 -4.02 -4.69 15.52
C GLU A 207 -3.54 -4.81 14.09
N ALA A 208 -3.04 -5.99 13.73
CA ALA A 208 -2.74 -6.39 12.37
C ALA A 208 -3.85 -7.34 11.88
N GLY A 209 -4.84 -6.79 11.21
CA GLY A 209 -6.01 -7.51 10.71
C GLY A 209 -6.65 -6.79 9.54
N HIS A 210 -7.92 -7.11 9.29
CA HIS A 210 -8.69 -6.55 8.20
C HIS A 210 -9.69 -5.52 8.71
N GLN A 211 -10.29 -4.77 7.82
CA GLN A 211 -11.21 -3.67 8.12
C GLN A 211 -12.39 -4.09 9.03
N THR A 212 -12.90 -5.31 8.85
CA THR A 212 -14.03 -5.82 9.64
C THR A 212 -13.65 -6.02 11.10
N GLU A 213 -12.48 -6.61 11.35
CA GLU A 213 -11.97 -6.84 12.70
C GLU A 213 -11.62 -5.53 13.39
N SER A 214 -11.04 -4.56 12.67
CA SER A 214 -10.74 -3.24 13.22
C SER A 214 -12.00 -2.51 13.72
N VAL A 215 -13.11 -2.62 12.99
CA VAL A 215 -14.41 -2.09 13.46
C VAL A 215 -14.86 -2.80 14.74
N ARG A 216 -14.78 -4.14 14.78
CA ARG A 216 -15.15 -4.93 15.96
C ARG A 216 -14.28 -4.64 17.16
N THR A 217 -12.98 -4.53 16.95
CA THR A 217 -12.03 -4.17 18.02
C THR A 217 -12.40 -2.85 18.68
N ILE A 218 -12.74 -1.81 17.93
CA ILE A 218 -13.22 -0.54 18.50
C ILE A 218 -14.52 -0.72 19.29
N GLN A 219 -15.51 -1.43 18.71
CA GLN A 219 -16.81 -1.65 19.37
C GLN A 219 -16.65 -2.41 20.69
N GLN A 220 -15.89 -3.48 20.70
CA GLN A 220 -15.70 -4.34 21.87
C GLN A 220 -14.76 -3.70 22.90
N ALA A 221 -13.70 -3.01 22.48
CA ALA A 221 -12.87 -2.24 23.39
C ALA A 221 -13.69 -1.15 24.11
N GLN A 222 -14.63 -0.50 23.42
CA GLN A 222 -15.54 0.46 24.02
C GLN A 222 -16.49 -0.22 25.04
N GLN A 223 -17.11 -1.34 24.67
CA GLN A 223 -18.02 -2.10 25.55
C GLN A 223 -17.30 -2.60 26.81
N LEU A 224 -16.03 -3.00 26.69
CA LEU A 224 -15.20 -3.49 27.77
C LEU A 224 -14.47 -2.37 28.53
N ASN A 225 -14.66 -1.11 28.14
CA ASN A 225 -13.96 0.06 28.67
C ASN A 225 -12.43 -0.07 28.64
N ILE A 226 -11.88 -0.68 27.60
CA ILE A 226 -10.44 -0.83 27.38
C ILE A 226 -9.90 0.46 26.74
N GLN A 227 -8.95 1.12 27.38
CA GLN A 227 -8.49 2.47 27.03
C GLN A 227 -6.95 2.55 27.07
N PRO A 228 -6.22 2.00 26.08
CA PRO A 228 -4.79 2.25 25.95
C PRO A 228 -4.54 3.71 25.54
N LYS A 229 -3.31 4.20 25.68
CA LYS A 229 -2.94 5.55 25.22
C LYS A 229 -3.11 5.72 23.70
N LEU A 230 -3.09 4.61 22.96
CA LEU A 230 -3.28 4.58 21.51
C LEU A 230 -3.84 3.23 21.07
N LEU A 231 -4.87 3.26 20.19
CA LEU A 231 -5.38 2.14 19.43
C LEU A 231 -5.01 2.34 17.96
N ALA A 232 -4.25 1.40 17.38
CA ALA A 232 -3.86 1.50 15.98
C ALA A 232 -4.05 0.19 15.21
N PHE A 233 -4.29 0.34 13.92
CA PHE A 233 -4.72 -0.71 13.03
C PHE A 233 -3.88 -0.70 11.74
N SER A 234 -3.57 -1.88 11.24
CA SER A 234 -2.94 -2.01 9.92
C SER A 234 -3.90 -1.64 8.79
N ASP A 235 -5.21 -1.83 9.01
CA ASP A 235 -6.28 -1.46 8.09
C ASP A 235 -7.49 -0.89 8.88
N GLY A 236 -8.38 -0.18 8.23
CA GLY A 236 -9.65 0.31 8.80
C GLY A 236 -9.80 1.83 8.80
N PRO A 237 -9.06 2.60 9.62
CA PRO A 237 -9.31 4.04 9.81
C PRO A 237 -9.27 4.91 8.55
N GLY A 238 -8.61 4.45 7.48
CA GLY A 238 -8.60 5.12 6.18
C GLY A 238 -9.87 4.91 5.35
N ALA A 239 -10.64 3.89 5.65
CA ALA A 239 -11.82 3.53 4.88
C ALA A 239 -13.06 4.33 5.33
N SER A 240 -13.86 4.79 4.37
CA SER A 240 -15.11 5.53 4.65
C SER A 240 -16.10 4.72 5.48
N HIS A 241 -16.17 3.41 5.27
CA HIS A 241 -17.01 2.51 6.04
C HIS A 241 -16.68 2.53 7.54
N PHE A 242 -15.40 2.59 7.91
CA PHE A 242 -14.94 2.61 9.31
C PHE A 242 -15.55 3.77 10.09
N THR A 243 -15.44 4.98 9.57
CA THR A 243 -16.01 6.17 10.22
C THR A 243 -17.53 6.22 10.15
N ALA A 244 -18.14 5.72 9.06
CA ALA A 244 -19.58 5.66 8.90
C ALA A 244 -20.25 4.75 9.95
N VAL A 245 -19.66 3.57 10.22
CA VAL A 245 -20.16 2.60 11.20
C VAL A 245 -19.88 3.05 12.63
N LEU A 246 -18.67 3.44 12.92
CA LEU A 246 -18.22 3.73 14.29
C LEU A 246 -18.57 5.15 14.76
N ARG A 247 -18.83 6.07 13.84
CA ARG A 247 -19.19 7.46 14.15
C ARG A 247 -18.18 8.09 15.14
N LYS A 248 -18.63 8.56 16.30
CA LYS A 248 -17.78 9.18 17.33
C LYS A 248 -16.74 8.20 17.89
N SER A 249 -17.07 6.92 18.00
CA SER A 249 -16.16 5.89 18.52
C SER A 249 -14.92 5.70 17.65
N ALA A 250 -14.97 6.09 16.36
CA ALA A 250 -13.81 6.09 15.49
C ALA A 250 -12.74 7.13 15.85
N ASN A 251 -13.11 8.22 16.56
CA ASN A 251 -12.15 9.27 16.89
C ASN A 251 -10.97 8.70 17.68
N TYR A 252 -9.80 9.26 17.46
CA TYR A 252 -8.49 8.83 18.00
C TYR A 252 -7.96 7.50 17.44
N ALA A 253 -8.78 6.70 16.75
CA ALA A 253 -8.27 5.50 16.08
C ALA A 253 -7.21 5.88 15.05
N VAL A 254 -6.08 5.17 15.10
CA VAL A 254 -4.94 5.35 14.19
C VAL A 254 -4.92 4.22 13.17
N GLY A 255 -4.60 4.53 11.93
CA GLY A 255 -4.46 3.54 10.86
C GLY A 255 -3.32 3.89 9.92
N THR A 256 -3.06 2.99 8.98
CA THR A 256 -1.99 3.16 8.01
C THR A 256 -2.53 3.22 6.58
N THR A 257 -1.75 3.83 5.68
CA THR A 257 -2.06 3.87 4.25
C THR A 257 -0.78 4.02 3.43
N GLN A 258 -0.78 3.48 2.23
CA GLN A 258 0.31 3.68 1.28
C GLN A 258 0.28 5.09 0.67
N TRP A 259 -0.90 5.71 0.59
CA TRP A 259 -1.06 7.04 0.02
C TRP A 259 -2.41 7.67 0.43
N THR A 260 -2.44 9.00 0.40
CA THR A 260 -3.66 9.81 0.61
C THR A 260 -3.53 11.11 -0.17
N PRO A 261 -4.64 11.70 -0.66
CA PRO A 261 -4.65 13.03 -1.29
C PRO A 261 -4.09 14.14 -0.39
N ALA A 262 -4.12 13.94 0.93
CA ALA A 262 -3.59 14.90 1.90
C ALA A 262 -2.06 14.88 2.03
N ALA A 263 -1.38 13.90 1.43
CA ALA A 263 0.08 13.82 1.45
C ALA A 263 0.72 14.98 0.69
N ARG A 264 1.68 15.67 1.32
CA ARG A 264 2.38 16.81 0.73
C ARG A 264 3.75 16.40 0.20
N ASN A 265 3.77 15.35 -0.63
CA ASN A 265 4.99 14.88 -1.24
C ASN A 265 5.56 15.93 -2.19
N ARG A 266 6.87 16.13 -2.15
CA ARG A 266 7.56 16.90 -3.19
C ARG A 266 7.69 16.03 -4.43
N THR A 267 7.33 16.57 -5.58
CA THR A 267 7.45 15.88 -6.85
C THR A 267 8.41 16.62 -7.77
N SER A 268 9.20 15.90 -8.53
CA SER A 268 10.06 16.48 -9.59
C SER A 268 9.57 16.12 -10.99
N TYR A 269 8.58 15.26 -11.12
CA TYR A 269 8.29 14.59 -12.38
C TYR A 269 6.79 14.46 -12.73
N PHE A 270 5.87 14.84 -11.89
CA PHE A 270 4.43 14.65 -12.15
C PHE A 270 3.65 15.67 -11.34
N LEU A 271 2.33 15.56 -11.31
CA LEU A 271 1.46 16.32 -10.42
C LEU A 271 1.79 16.00 -8.95
N ASP A 272 1.57 16.95 -8.05
CA ASP A 272 1.51 16.64 -6.61
C ASP A 272 0.22 15.87 -6.26
N SER A 273 0.13 15.33 -5.04
CA SER A 273 -1.01 14.51 -4.60
C SER A 273 -2.36 15.23 -4.71
N PHE A 274 -2.40 16.53 -4.46
CA PHE A 274 -3.63 17.32 -4.54
C PHE A 274 -4.08 17.53 -6.00
N HIS A 275 -3.18 17.98 -6.88
CA HIS A 275 -3.49 18.18 -8.29
C HIS A 275 -3.78 16.85 -9.00
N TYR A 276 -3.07 15.78 -8.65
CA TYR A 276 -3.41 14.44 -9.11
C TYR A 276 -4.85 14.07 -8.76
N SER A 277 -5.24 14.26 -7.50
CA SER A 277 -6.59 13.92 -7.04
C SER A 277 -7.68 14.70 -7.76
N LEU A 278 -7.46 16.00 -7.99
CA LEU A 278 -8.42 16.85 -8.73
C LEU A 278 -8.54 16.44 -10.19
N THR A 279 -7.40 16.21 -10.86
CA THR A 279 -7.38 15.83 -12.27
C THR A 279 -7.99 14.43 -12.48
N TYR A 280 -7.68 13.50 -11.57
CA TYR A 280 -8.28 12.18 -11.56
C TYR A 280 -9.80 12.26 -11.36
N ALA A 281 -10.26 13.02 -10.37
CA ALA A 281 -11.69 13.20 -10.11
C ALA A 281 -12.45 13.85 -11.28
N ALA A 282 -11.80 14.78 -11.98
CA ALA A 282 -12.37 15.39 -13.18
C ALA A 282 -12.58 14.37 -14.30
N ARG A 283 -11.73 13.32 -14.38
CA ARG A 283 -11.85 12.27 -15.38
C ARG A 283 -12.83 11.17 -14.99
N PHE A 284 -12.77 10.68 -13.75
CA PHE A 284 -13.50 9.47 -13.32
C PHE A 284 -14.74 9.75 -12.46
N GLY A 285 -14.96 11.00 -12.04
CA GLY A 285 -16.14 11.40 -11.26
C GLY A 285 -16.04 11.11 -9.75
N HIS A 286 -14.92 10.57 -9.28
CA HIS A 286 -14.65 10.31 -7.87
C HIS A 286 -13.16 10.46 -7.54
N LEU A 287 -12.83 10.60 -6.26
CA LEU A 287 -11.44 10.71 -5.82
C LEU A 287 -10.69 9.38 -5.95
N PRO A 288 -9.37 9.43 -6.27
CA PRO A 288 -8.53 8.24 -6.27
C PRO A 288 -8.31 7.74 -4.84
N ASP A 289 -8.12 6.43 -4.71
CA ASP A 289 -7.61 5.80 -3.51
C ASP A 289 -6.12 5.44 -3.65
N GLN A 290 -5.57 4.75 -2.64
CA GLN A 290 -4.18 4.31 -2.67
C GLN A 290 -3.86 3.32 -3.81
N HIS A 291 -4.85 2.52 -4.29
CA HIS A 291 -4.62 1.55 -5.37
C HIS A 291 -4.52 2.25 -6.72
N ALA A 292 -5.38 3.22 -6.99
CA ALA A 292 -5.27 4.07 -8.18
C ALA A 292 -3.96 4.85 -8.19
N ALA A 293 -3.58 5.43 -7.03
CA ALA A 293 -2.34 6.18 -6.90
C ALA A 293 -1.09 5.31 -7.11
N ALA A 294 -1.08 4.10 -6.53
CA ALA A 294 0.02 3.15 -6.72
C ALA A 294 0.14 2.67 -8.18
N ALA A 295 -0.99 2.40 -8.84
CA ALA A 295 -1.00 2.01 -10.26
C ALA A 295 -0.45 3.13 -11.16
N THR A 296 -0.90 4.38 -10.95
CA THR A 296 -0.34 5.53 -11.66
C THR A 296 1.17 5.65 -11.41
N ALA A 297 1.62 5.49 -10.16
CA ALA A 297 3.04 5.55 -9.82
C ALA A 297 3.87 4.42 -10.45
N ALA A 298 3.34 3.19 -10.51
CA ALA A 298 4.00 2.06 -11.16
C ALA A 298 4.18 2.31 -12.67
N CYS A 299 3.15 2.82 -13.33
CA CYS A 299 3.20 3.18 -14.76
C CYS A 299 4.23 4.30 -15.02
N LEU A 300 4.23 5.37 -14.23
CA LEU A 300 5.22 6.46 -14.34
C LEU A 300 6.66 5.95 -14.07
N THR A 301 6.82 5.00 -13.16
CA THR A 301 8.12 4.40 -12.86
C THR A 301 8.64 3.63 -14.07
N LEU A 302 7.79 2.89 -14.74
CA LEU A 302 8.12 2.16 -15.96
C LEU A 302 8.47 3.13 -17.11
N GLU A 303 7.67 4.19 -17.31
CA GLU A 303 7.93 5.25 -18.29
C GLU A 303 9.34 5.84 -18.09
N VAL A 304 9.64 6.30 -16.86
CA VAL A 304 10.95 6.89 -16.52
C VAL A 304 12.09 5.90 -16.78
N ALA A 305 11.90 4.62 -16.48
CA ALA A 305 12.91 3.60 -16.75
C ALA A 305 13.18 3.44 -18.27
N ILE A 306 12.12 3.41 -19.08
CA ILE A 306 12.24 3.34 -20.56
C ILE A 306 12.95 4.57 -21.11
N GLU A 307 12.54 5.76 -20.71
CA GLU A 307 13.13 7.02 -21.17
C GLU A 307 14.60 7.15 -20.79
N ARG A 308 14.96 6.76 -19.55
CA ARG A 308 16.33 6.82 -19.03
C ARG A 308 17.32 6.00 -19.88
N VAL A 309 16.89 4.82 -20.36
CA VAL A 309 17.76 3.96 -21.18
C VAL A 309 17.53 4.16 -22.67
N GLY A 310 16.47 4.88 -23.08
CA GLY A 310 16.12 5.08 -24.50
C GLY A 310 15.83 3.77 -25.21
N SER A 311 15.19 2.80 -24.54
CA SER A 311 14.94 1.46 -25.07
C SER A 311 13.78 0.79 -24.36
N THR A 312 13.07 -0.11 -25.07
CA THR A 312 12.05 -1.01 -24.52
C THR A 312 12.56 -2.45 -24.32
N THR A 313 13.87 -2.67 -24.51
CA THR A 313 14.47 -4.00 -24.30
C THR A 313 14.38 -4.39 -22.82
N PRO A 314 13.80 -5.57 -22.48
CA PRO A 314 13.54 -5.97 -21.10
C PRO A 314 14.73 -5.81 -20.15
N GLU A 315 15.90 -6.32 -20.53
CA GLU A 315 17.11 -6.26 -19.69
C GLU A 315 17.58 -4.82 -19.43
N GLN A 316 17.47 -3.93 -20.43
CA GLN A 316 17.87 -2.52 -20.24
C GLN A 316 16.91 -1.80 -19.32
N VAL A 317 15.58 -2.03 -19.50
CA VAL A 317 14.56 -1.46 -18.61
C VAL A 317 14.69 -2.01 -17.19
N ARG A 318 14.93 -3.31 -17.02
CA ARG A 318 15.19 -3.93 -15.72
C ARG A 318 16.37 -3.25 -14.98
N ARG A 319 17.48 -3.02 -15.67
CA ARG A 319 18.64 -2.31 -15.09
C ARG A 319 18.27 -0.90 -14.67
N ALA A 320 17.53 -0.17 -15.51
CA ALA A 320 17.08 1.17 -15.16
C ALA A 320 16.14 1.17 -13.93
N LEU A 321 15.28 0.15 -13.79
CA LEU A 321 14.43 -0.02 -12.61
C LEU A 321 15.28 -0.29 -11.35
N THR A 322 16.33 -1.10 -11.43
CA THR A 322 17.24 -1.34 -10.30
C THR A 322 17.88 -0.06 -9.78
N ASP A 323 18.20 0.89 -10.67
CA ASP A 323 18.88 2.15 -10.36
C ASP A 323 17.88 3.32 -10.20
N ILE A 324 16.57 3.05 -10.12
CA ILE A 324 15.58 4.11 -10.02
C ILE A 324 15.66 4.81 -8.66
N ASP A 325 15.61 6.15 -8.71
CA ASP A 325 15.48 7.02 -7.55
C ASP A 325 14.57 8.18 -8.00
N LEU A 326 13.30 8.10 -7.63
CA LEU A 326 12.26 8.95 -8.17
C LEU A 326 11.32 9.48 -7.08
N ASN A 327 11.23 10.80 -6.96
CA ASN A 327 10.25 11.45 -6.09
C ASN A 327 8.96 11.72 -6.85
N THR A 328 7.87 11.05 -6.44
CA THR A 328 6.55 11.17 -7.06
C THR A 328 5.52 11.69 -6.06
N PHE A 329 4.32 12.00 -6.57
CA PHE A 329 3.16 12.29 -5.73
C PHE A 329 2.81 11.13 -4.78
N PHE A 330 3.16 9.90 -5.15
CA PHE A 330 2.96 8.69 -4.34
C PHE A 330 4.01 8.56 -3.22
N GLY A 331 5.09 9.28 -3.32
CA GLY A 331 6.27 9.28 -2.45
C GLY A 331 7.52 8.86 -3.21
N GLU A 332 8.58 8.58 -2.46
CA GLU A 332 9.85 8.13 -3.01
C GLU A 332 9.75 6.68 -3.51
N ILE A 333 10.28 6.44 -4.70
CA ILE A 333 10.37 5.11 -5.32
C ILE A 333 11.84 4.81 -5.58
N LYS A 334 12.34 3.83 -4.82
CA LYS A 334 13.70 3.32 -4.94
C LYS A 334 13.71 1.85 -4.52
N PHE A 335 14.09 1.00 -5.42
CA PHE A 335 14.07 -0.43 -5.16
C PHE A 335 15.37 -0.90 -4.51
N ASP A 336 15.25 -1.83 -3.57
CA ASP A 336 16.38 -2.59 -3.07
C ASP A 336 16.75 -3.73 -4.04
N GLU A 337 17.80 -4.49 -3.71
CA GLU A 337 18.28 -5.63 -4.52
C GLU A 337 17.23 -6.74 -4.75
N ARG A 338 16.12 -6.73 -4.00
CA ARG A 338 15.01 -7.68 -4.07
C ARG A 338 13.83 -7.13 -4.86
N GLY A 339 13.91 -5.90 -5.38
CA GLY A 339 12.83 -5.22 -6.08
C GLY A 339 11.76 -4.59 -5.17
N ALA A 340 11.99 -4.54 -3.85
CA ALA A 340 11.09 -3.91 -2.90
C ALA A 340 11.35 -2.39 -2.78
N ASN A 341 10.29 -1.58 -2.69
CA ASN A 341 10.44 -0.15 -2.37
C ASN A 341 10.68 0.03 -0.87
N ALA A 342 11.95 -0.18 -0.46
CA ALA A 342 12.34 -0.18 0.94
C ALA A 342 12.46 1.23 1.56
N VAL A 343 12.47 2.29 0.76
CA VAL A 343 12.59 3.68 1.25
C VAL A 343 11.25 4.34 1.52
N LYS A 344 10.18 3.89 0.85
CA LYS A 344 8.85 4.47 0.98
C LYS A 344 8.31 4.29 2.40
N PRO A 345 7.96 5.39 3.11
CA PRO A 345 7.26 5.27 4.39
C PRO A 345 5.82 4.82 4.18
N VAL A 346 5.31 4.02 5.10
CA VAL A 346 3.86 3.83 5.24
C VAL A 346 3.32 4.99 6.06
N TYR A 347 2.33 5.68 5.54
CA TYR A 347 1.77 6.87 6.16
C TYR A 347 0.84 6.49 7.31
N VAL A 348 0.81 7.34 8.34
CA VAL A 348 -0.08 7.15 9.50
C VAL A 348 -1.17 8.21 9.47
N GLN A 349 -2.39 7.74 9.59
CA GLN A 349 -3.59 8.59 9.65
C GLN A 349 -4.30 8.38 10.99
N GLN A 350 -5.07 9.38 11.39
CA GLN A 350 -5.89 9.34 12.59
C GLN A 350 -7.28 9.88 12.29
N VAL A 351 -8.29 9.27 12.89
CA VAL A 351 -9.64 9.86 12.86
C VAL A 351 -9.72 10.97 13.89
N GLN A 352 -9.91 12.20 13.42
CA GLN A 352 -10.04 13.40 14.25
C GLN A 352 -11.33 14.13 13.91
N SER A 353 -12.21 14.27 14.91
CA SER A 353 -13.51 14.94 14.71
C SER A 353 -14.31 14.39 13.53
N GLY A 354 -14.34 13.05 13.42
CA GLY A 354 -15.06 12.31 12.39
C GLY A 354 -14.42 12.28 10.99
N ARG A 355 -13.21 12.84 10.85
CA ARG A 355 -12.47 12.87 9.58
C ARG A 355 -11.12 12.18 9.73
N THR A 356 -10.72 11.43 8.73
CA THR A 356 -9.37 10.86 8.66
C THR A 356 -8.39 11.91 8.17
N VAL A 357 -7.33 12.15 8.93
CA VAL A 357 -6.28 13.13 8.63
C VAL A 357 -4.91 12.46 8.66
N LEU A 358 -3.98 12.90 7.85
CA LEU A 358 -2.60 12.43 7.83
C LEU A 358 -1.82 13.06 8.98
N ILE A 359 -1.21 12.23 9.84
CA ILE A 359 -0.50 12.69 11.05
C ILE A 359 0.99 12.33 11.06
N TRP A 360 1.47 11.45 10.16
CA TRP A 360 2.86 11.02 10.10
C TRP A 360 3.24 10.51 8.69
N PRO A 361 4.46 10.74 8.20
CA PRO A 361 5.57 11.49 8.87
C PRO A 361 5.30 13.01 8.92
N PRO A 362 5.96 13.75 9.85
CA PRO A 362 5.66 15.17 10.12
C PRO A 362 5.80 16.09 8.92
N GLU A 363 6.74 15.77 8.01
CA GLU A 363 7.10 16.60 6.86
C GLU A 363 5.96 16.73 5.84
N ILE A 364 5.06 15.72 5.80
CA ILE A 364 3.94 15.66 4.86
C ILE A 364 2.59 15.64 5.58
N ALA A 365 2.57 15.68 6.92
CA ALA A 365 1.36 15.61 7.72
C ALA A 365 0.44 16.81 7.49
N SER A 366 -0.88 16.55 7.48
CA SER A 366 -1.92 17.58 7.40
C SER A 366 -2.43 18.02 8.78
N ALA A 367 -2.16 17.21 9.83
CA ALA A 367 -2.54 17.49 11.21
C ALA A 367 -1.51 16.91 12.18
N ARG A 368 -1.54 17.38 13.44
CA ARG A 368 -0.74 16.80 14.52
C ARG A 368 -1.45 15.58 15.11
N PRO A 369 -0.71 14.55 15.58
CA PRO A 369 -1.29 13.45 16.36
C PRO A 369 -2.06 13.97 17.56
N ARG A 370 -3.23 13.40 17.85
CA ARG A 370 -3.95 13.58 19.12
C ARG A 370 -3.62 12.40 20.01
N TYR A 371 -2.80 12.65 21.02
CA TYR A 371 -2.27 11.64 21.93
C TYR A 371 -2.05 12.25 23.32
N PRO A 372 -2.25 11.52 24.44
CA PRO A 372 -2.88 10.20 24.48
C PRO A 372 -4.38 10.26 24.15
N ASP A 373 -4.97 9.08 23.86
CA ASP A 373 -6.43 8.94 23.76
C ASP A 373 -7.09 9.34 25.09
N PRO A 374 -8.03 10.29 25.10
CA PRO A 374 -8.65 10.79 26.33
C PRO A 374 -9.67 9.83 26.94
N GLY A 375 -9.91 8.68 26.29
CA GLY A 375 -10.89 7.67 26.68
C GLY A 375 -12.28 7.88 26.05
N TRP A 376 -13.08 6.81 26.06
CA TRP A 376 -14.35 6.68 25.35
C TRP A 376 -15.36 7.79 25.64
N ALA A 377 -15.42 8.29 26.87
CA ALA A 377 -16.34 9.34 27.27
C ALA A 377 -16.05 10.71 26.62
N LYS A 378 -14.83 10.91 26.11
CA LYS A 378 -14.36 12.19 25.54
C LYS A 378 -14.09 12.13 24.03
N ARG A 379 -14.41 11.01 23.39
CA ARG A 379 -14.28 10.83 21.93
C ARG A 379 -15.33 11.57 21.09
#